data_1cd6277f071db6b6e3a3ade7e9108202
#
_entry.id   1cd6277f071db6b6e3a3ade7e9108202
#
_cell.length_a   1.000
_cell.length_b   1.000
_cell.length_c   1.000
_cell.angle_alpha   90.00
_cell.angle_beta   90.00
_cell.angle_gamma   90.00
#
_symmetry.space_group_name_H-M   'P 1'
#
loop_
_entity.id
_entity.type
_entity.pdbx_description
1 polymer ?
#
loop_
_entity_poly.entity_id
_entity_poly.type
_entity_poly.pdbx_seq_one_letter_code
_entity_poly.pdbx_strand_id
1 'polypeptide(L)'
;TLPLSMKFSVGESSASLQIGGTILDLIGEPKFRGSVKGEGKNLGQLIEAITRNPTPPALSQLFSIEGNISGSALGAEINNLSVQLADANVTGDISVEMGAAPRFSINLAAEKFDLDKLLNTQQSGLAKVKTTSKTKATISVDTSSQKDQSTMQASNGVMIPKNISGSVIVSVEALVYRGQAISDVLINSELGNGVAKLSQFSAQLPGGSEVT
;
A
#
# COMPACT_ATOMS: atom_id res chain seq x y z
N THR A 1 -30.30 -16.02 8.48
CA THR A 1 -28.91 -15.65 8.78
C THR A 1 -28.05 -16.90 8.79
N LEU A 2 -26.86 -16.84 8.20
CA LEU A 2 -25.90 -17.94 8.16
C LEU A 2 -24.56 -17.44 8.71
N PRO A 3 -24.00 -18.05 9.77
CA PRO A 3 -22.67 -17.72 10.25
C PRO A 3 -21.62 -18.16 9.23
N LEU A 4 -20.58 -17.34 9.04
CA LEU A 4 -19.45 -17.61 8.16
C LEU A 4 -18.15 -17.39 8.93
N SER A 5 -17.22 -18.34 8.82
CA SER A 5 -15.87 -18.17 9.33
C SER A 5 -14.88 -18.76 8.32
N MET A 6 -13.91 -17.96 7.92
CA MET A 6 -12.84 -18.37 7.02
C MET A 6 -11.49 -18.03 7.66
N LYS A 7 -10.54 -18.95 7.55
CA LYS A 7 -9.17 -18.73 7.99
C LYS A 7 -8.22 -19.08 6.85
N PHE A 8 -7.35 -18.14 6.53
CA PHE A 8 -6.25 -18.31 5.57
C PHE A 8 -4.94 -18.28 6.36
N SER A 9 -4.03 -19.18 6.01
CA SER A 9 -2.69 -19.19 6.59
C SER A 9 -1.66 -19.35 5.48
N VAL A 10 -0.55 -18.64 5.58
CA VAL A 10 0.55 -18.66 4.62
C VAL A 10 1.83 -19.06 5.33
N GLY A 11 2.52 -20.05 4.76
CA GLY A 11 3.69 -20.64 5.37
C GLY A 11 3.35 -21.39 6.65
N GLU A 12 4.35 -21.96 7.33
CA GLU A 12 4.18 -22.60 8.64
C GLU A 12 3.98 -21.51 9.72
N SER A 13 2.76 -20.93 9.79
CA SER A 13 2.36 -19.88 10.75
C SER A 13 3.06 -18.53 10.58
N SER A 14 3.58 -18.21 9.38
CA SER A 14 4.22 -16.92 9.13
C SER A 14 3.23 -15.76 8.99
N ALA A 15 2.00 -16.03 8.53
CA ALA A 15 0.90 -15.06 8.49
C ALA A 15 -0.44 -15.77 8.50
N SER A 16 -1.44 -15.17 9.14
CA SER A 16 -2.82 -15.63 9.14
C SER A 16 -3.80 -14.48 8.91
N LEU A 17 -4.90 -14.78 8.24
CA LEU A 17 -6.04 -13.88 8.05
C LEU A 17 -7.31 -14.64 8.40
N GLN A 18 -8.11 -14.09 9.27
CA GLN A 18 -9.40 -14.63 9.69
C GLN A 18 -10.52 -13.65 9.35
N ILE A 19 -11.54 -14.13 8.69
CA ILE A 19 -12.77 -13.40 8.40
C ILE A 19 -13.90 -14.13 9.07
N GLY A 20 -14.61 -13.44 9.96
CA GLY A 20 -15.77 -14.00 10.67
C GLY A 20 -16.96 -13.08 10.59
N GLY A 21 -18.17 -13.65 10.48
CA GLY A 21 -19.36 -12.82 10.39
C GLY A 21 -20.64 -13.61 10.11
N THR A 22 -21.61 -12.92 9.55
CA THR A 22 -22.93 -13.46 9.27
C THR A 22 -23.41 -13.01 7.91
N ILE A 23 -23.98 -13.92 7.14
CA ILE A 23 -24.74 -13.59 5.93
C ILE A 23 -26.20 -13.41 6.33
N LEU A 24 -26.74 -12.26 5.98
CA LEU A 24 -28.12 -11.84 6.17
C LEU A 24 -28.86 -11.96 4.85
N ASP A 25 -30.16 -12.18 4.90
CA ASP A 25 -31.07 -12.19 3.75
C ASP A 25 -30.61 -13.10 2.59
N LEU A 26 -30.52 -14.40 2.87
CA LEU A 26 -30.03 -15.40 1.92
C LEU A 26 -30.87 -15.57 0.66
N ILE A 27 -32.16 -15.18 0.71
CA ILE A 27 -33.13 -15.42 -0.39
C ILE A 27 -33.36 -14.15 -1.21
N GLY A 28 -33.28 -12.98 -0.60
CA GLY A 28 -33.49 -11.69 -1.25
C GLY A 28 -32.15 -11.08 -1.76
N GLU A 29 -31.65 -10.11 -1.02
CA GLU A 29 -30.35 -9.48 -1.30
C GLU A 29 -29.32 -9.90 -0.24
N PRO A 30 -28.51 -10.93 -0.50
CA PRO A 30 -27.53 -11.41 0.47
C PRO A 30 -26.55 -10.30 0.87
N LYS A 31 -26.43 -10.08 2.19
CA LYS A 31 -25.51 -9.12 2.78
C LYS A 31 -24.62 -9.81 3.79
N PHE A 32 -23.34 -9.56 3.72
CA PHE A 32 -22.38 -10.01 4.72
C PHE A 32 -22.07 -8.88 5.70
N ARG A 33 -21.95 -9.24 6.97
CA ARG A 33 -21.43 -8.34 8.02
C ARG A 33 -20.57 -9.13 8.98
N GLY A 34 -19.37 -8.61 9.27
CA GLY A 34 -18.44 -9.32 10.12
C GLY A 34 -17.20 -8.50 10.44
N SER A 35 -16.13 -9.20 10.80
CA SER A 35 -14.82 -8.63 11.08
C SER A 35 -13.73 -9.37 10.32
N VAL A 36 -12.66 -8.66 10.04
CA VAL A 36 -11.41 -9.20 9.55
C VAL A 36 -10.33 -9.01 10.60
N LYS A 37 -9.53 -10.05 10.84
CA LYS A 37 -8.35 -10.02 11.70
C LYS A 37 -7.21 -10.73 11.00
N GLY A 38 -6.04 -10.10 11.02
CA GLY A 38 -4.84 -10.67 10.42
C GLY A 38 -3.63 -10.39 11.28
N GLU A 39 -2.69 -11.31 11.31
CA GLU A 39 -1.44 -11.15 12.02
C GLU A 39 -0.34 -12.01 11.39
N GLY A 40 0.88 -11.59 11.55
CA GLY A 40 2.00 -12.38 11.06
C GLY A 40 3.33 -11.66 11.08
N LYS A 41 4.35 -12.38 10.63
CA LYS A 41 5.73 -11.89 10.57
C LYS A 41 6.06 -11.21 9.24
N ASN A 42 5.24 -11.39 8.22
CA ASN A 42 5.51 -10.91 6.87
C ASN A 42 4.20 -10.59 6.15
N LEU A 43 3.83 -9.31 6.13
CA LEU A 43 2.64 -8.82 5.43
C LEU A 43 2.76 -9.05 3.91
N GLY A 44 3.97 -8.88 3.35
CA GLY A 44 4.21 -9.07 1.93
C GLY A 44 3.80 -10.47 1.47
N GLN A 45 4.20 -11.52 2.19
CA GLN A 45 3.82 -12.89 1.85
C GLN A 45 2.31 -13.12 1.89
N LEU A 46 1.60 -12.48 2.83
CA LEU A 46 0.14 -12.57 2.87
C LEU A 46 -0.49 -11.93 1.63
N ILE A 47 -0.03 -10.72 1.26
CA ILE A 47 -0.52 -10.01 0.08
C ILE A 47 -0.19 -10.79 -1.20
N GLU A 48 1.02 -11.33 -1.35
CA GLU A 48 1.42 -12.15 -2.49
C GLU A 48 0.55 -13.40 -2.65
N ALA A 49 0.23 -14.07 -1.53
CA ALA A 49 -0.63 -15.24 -1.54
C ALA A 49 -2.07 -14.93 -2.01
N ILE A 50 -2.57 -13.74 -1.68
CA ILE A 50 -3.92 -13.29 -2.06
C ILE A 50 -3.95 -12.75 -3.49
N THR A 51 -3.01 -11.88 -3.84
CA THR A 51 -3.03 -11.13 -5.11
C THR A 51 -2.27 -11.83 -6.24
N ARG A 52 -1.38 -12.77 -5.90
CA ARG A 52 -0.42 -13.44 -6.80
C ARG A 52 0.55 -12.48 -7.49
N ASN A 53 0.69 -11.29 -6.93
CA ASN A 53 1.64 -10.28 -7.40
C ASN A 53 2.77 -10.11 -6.39
N PRO A 54 4.02 -9.90 -6.85
CA PRO A 54 5.13 -9.64 -5.94
C PRO A 54 4.90 -8.34 -5.18
N THR A 55 5.27 -8.35 -3.90
CA THR A 55 5.13 -7.19 -3.03
C THR A 55 6.48 -6.54 -2.75
N PRO A 56 6.50 -5.21 -2.45
CA PRO A 56 7.72 -4.54 -2.04
C PRO A 56 8.33 -5.18 -0.78
N PRO A 57 9.66 -5.33 -0.70
CA PRO A 57 10.35 -5.87 0.48
C PRO A 57 10.04 -5.12 1.78
N ALA A 58 9.67 -3.85 1.69
CA ALA A 58 9.24 -3.03 2.82
C ALA A 58 8.06 -3.61 3.61
N LEU A 59 7.22 -4.43 2.98
CA LEU A 59 6.10 -5.12 3.62
C LEU A 59 6.49 -6.44 4.31
N SER A 60 7.76 -6.85 4.23
CA SER A 60 8.25 -8.07 4.89
C SER A 60 8.52 -7.83 6.38
N GLN A 61 7.51 -7.35 7.11
CA GLN A 61 7.58 -6.99 8.52
C GLN A 61 6.41 -7.56 9.31
N LEU A 62 6.58 -7.58 10.64
CA LEU A 62 5.52 -7.92 11.59
C LEU A 62 4.31 -7.01 11.34
N PHE A 63 3.14 -7.60 11.32
CA PHE A 63 1.90 -6.86 11.13
C PHE A 63 0.75 -7.42 11.96
N SER A 64 -0.20 -6.56 12.24
CA SER A 64 -1.55 -6.93 12.64
C SER A 64 -2.57 -6.10 11.84
N ILE A 65 -3.69 -6.69 11.52
CA ILE A 65 -4.79 -6.05 10.80
C ILE A 65 -6.08 -6.37 11.54
N GLU A 66 -6.88 -5.36 11.80
CA GLU A 66 -8.24 -5.50 12.33
C GLU A 66 -9.17 -4.54 11.60
N GLY A 67 -10.44 -4.94 11.44
CA GLY A 67 -11.45 -4.08 10.83
C GLY A 67 -12.83 -4.73 10.81
N ASN A 68 -13.84 -3.92 10.55
CA ASN A 68 -15.21 -4.35 10.34
C ASN A 68 -15.47 -4.44 8.84
N ILE A 69 -15.95 -5.59 8.39
CA ILE A 69 -16.26 -5.80 6.97
C ILE A 69 -17.77 -5.95 6.77
N SER A 70 -18.29 -5.25 5.78
CA SER A 70 -19.63 -5.46 5.26
C SER A 70 -19.60 -5.56 3.74
N GLY A 71 -20.57 -6.26 3.18
CA GLY A 71 -20.62 -6.47 1.74
C GLY A 71 -21.96 -7.00 1.25
N SER A 72 -22.17 -6.82 -0.04
CA SER A 72 -23.31 -7.30 -0.80
C SER A 72 -22.91 -7.57 -2.25
N ALA A 73 -23.85 -7.93 -3.12
CA ALA A 73 -23.60 -8.00 -4.57
C ALA A 73 -23.23 -6.65 -5.19
N LEU A 74 -23.52 -5.52 -4.49
CA LEU A 74 -23.25 -4.17 -4.98
C LEU A 74 -21.89 -3.62 -4.53
N GLY A 75 -21.21 -4.28 -3.59
CA GLY A 75 -19.91 -3.83 -3.12
C GLY A 75 -19.52 -4.36 -1.76
N ALA A 76 -18.38 -3.92 -1.29
CA ALA A 76 -17.83 -4.26 0.02
C ALA A 76 -17.16 -3.05 0.67
N GLU A 77 -17.17 -3.04 2.00
CA GLU A 77 -16.56 -2.00 2.82
C GLU A 77 -15.76 -2.62 3.95
N ILE A 78 -14.66 -2.01 4.27
CA ILE A 78 -13.92 -2.25 5.52
C ILE A 78 -13.89 -0.93 6.27
N ASN A 79 -14.55 -0.89 7.41
CA ASN A 79 -14.62 0.29 8.27
C ASN A 79 -13.80 0.05 9.54
N ASN A 80 -13.29 1.12 10.13
CA ASN A 80 -12.43 1.08 11.32
C ASN A 80 -11.24 0.12 11.11
N LEU A 81 -10.67 0.16 9.90
CA LEU A 81 -9.44 -0.57 9.62
C LEU A 81 -8.33 -0.05 10.53
N SER A 82 -7.62 -0.94 11.19
CA SER A 82 -6.39 -0.66 11.91
C SER A 82 -5.33 -1.65 11.41
N VAL A 83 -4.26 -1.11 10.89
CA VAL A 83 -3.10 -1.87 10.41
C VAL A 83 -1.88 -1.42 11.19
N GLN A 84 -1.31 -2.31 11.98
CA GLN A 84 0.00 -2.10 12.57
C GLN A 84 1.05 -2.78 11.71
N LEU A 85 2.03 -2.03 11.25
CA LEU A 85 3.15 -2.52 10.46
C LEU A 85 4.45 -2.05 11.13
N ALA A 86 5.17 -2.96 11.75
CA ALA A 86 6.29 -2.64 12.64
C ALA A 86 5.86 -1.61 13.71
N ASP A 87 6.43 -0.40 13.67
CA ASP A 87 6.13 0.69 14.62
C ASP A 87 5.06 1.67 14.07
N ALA A 88 4.60 1.47 12.84
CA ALA A 88 3.59 2.33 12.23
C ALA A 88 2.18 1.81 12.51
N ASN A 89 1.28 2.70 12.89
CA ASN A 89 -0.15 2.43 13.01
C ASN A 89 -0.89 3.24 11.95
N VAL A 90 -1.63 2.53 11.09
CA VAL A 90 -2.43 3.12 10.01
C VAL A 90 -3.88 2.74 10.27
N THR A 91 -4.74 3.74 10.30
CA THR A 91 -6.19 3.55 10.45
C THR A 91 -6.92 4.05 9.21
N GLY A 92 -8.16 3.64 9.01
CA GLY A 92 -8.96 4.18 7.93
C GLY A 92 -10.12 3.31 7.49
N ASP A 93 -10.58 3.62 6.28
CA ASP A 93 -11.72 2.95 5.67
C ASP A 93 -11.43 2.66 4.19
N ILE A 94 -11.93 1.53 3.72
CA ILE A 94 -11.81 1.11 2.33
C ILE A 94 -13.20 0.70 1.85
N SER A 95 -13.61 1.18 0.70
CA SER A 95 -14.85 0.75 0.05
C SER A 95 -14.64 0.42 -1.42
N VAL A 96 -15.40 -0.54 -1.92
CA VAL A 96 -15.45 -0.92 -3.32
C VAL A 96 -16.92 -1.06 -3.72
N GLU A 97 -17.34 -0.28 -4.69
CA GLU A 97 -18.67 -0.41 -5.34
C GLU A 97 -18.49 -1.25 -6.61
N MET A 98 -19.33 -2.26 -6.75
CA MET A 98 -19.34 -3.15 -7.90
C MET A 98 -20.38 -2.67 -8.91
N GLY A 99 -20.08 -2.81 -10.20
CA GLY A 99 -20.99 -2.40 -11.29
C GLY A 99 -20.28 -2.47 -12.63
N ALA A 100 -20.90 -1.88 -13.65
CA ALA A 100 -20.29 -1.80 -14.99
C ALA A 100 -18.97 -0.98 -14.99
N ALA A 101 -18.86 -0.02 -14.09
CA ALA A 101 -17.65 0.74 -13.80
C ALA A 101 -17.37 0.69 -12.29
N PRO A 102 -16.61 -0.29 -11.81
CA PRO A 102 -16.28 -0.41 -10.40
C PRO A 102 -15.59 0.85 -9.86
N ARG A 103 -15.96 1.24 -8.64
CA ARG A 103 -15.36 2.38 -7.93
C ARG A 103 -14.77 1.91 -6.62
N PHE A 104 -13.64 2.50 -6.24
CA PHE A 104 -13.09 2.30 -4.91
C PHE A 104 -12.82 3.64 -4.23
N SER A 105 -12.85 3.61 -2.91
CA SER A 105 -12.43 4.72 -2.06
C SER A 105 -11.53 4.18 -0.96
N ILE A 106 -10.39 4.80 -0.78
CA ILE A 106 -9.40 4.45 0.24
C ILE A 106 -9.10 5.73 1.02
N ASN A 107 -9.35 5.71 2.32
CA ASN A 107 -9.03 6.80 3.22
C ASN A 107 -8.17 6.24 4.36
N LEU A 108 -6.91 6.64 4.44
CA LEU A 108 -5.94 6.14 5.42
C LEU A 108 -5.32 7.29 6.18
N ALA A 109 -5.15 7.10 7.48
CA ALA A 109 -4.49 8.03 8.38
C ALA A 109 -3.42 7.30 9.19
N ALA A 110 -2.26 7.93 9.38
CA ALA A 110 -1.20 7.45 10.25
C ALA A 110 -0.72 8.60 11.15
N GLU A 111 -0.55 8.32 12.45
CA GLU A 111 0.03 9.30 13.38
C GLU A 111 1.53 9.48 13.12
N LYS A 112 2.23 8.36 12.97
CA LYS A 112 3.66 8.35 12.71
C LYS A 112 4.04 7.27 11.71
N PHE A 113 4.84 7.65 10.73
CA PHE A 113 5.34 6.74 9.71
C PHE A 113 6.84 6.95 9.47
N ASP A 114 7.65 5.98 9.85
CA ASP A 114 9.11 6.02 9.66
C ASP A 114 9.50 5.33 8.34
N LEU A 115 9.60 6.15 7.30
CA LEU A 115 9.94 5.67 5.96
C LEU A 115 11.39 5.18 5.90
N ASP A 116 12.28 5.75 6.70
CA ASP A 116 13.69 5.32 6.73
C ASP A 116 13.82 3.90 7.26
N LYS A 117 13.08 3.53 8.31
CA LYS A 117 13.05 2.15 8.81
C LYS A 117 12.51 1.19 7.76
N LEU A 118 11.44 1.57 7.07
CA LEU A 118 10.86 0.76 6.00
C LEU A 118 11.83 0.55 4.82
N LEU A 119 12.53 1.59 4.40
CA LEU A 119 13.49 1.53 3.30
C LEU A 119 14.80 0.84 3.69
N ASN A 120 15.30 1.06 4.92
CA ASN A 120 16.54 0.48 5.40
C ASN A 120 16.45 -1.04 5.62
N THR A 121 15.28 -1.58 5.90
CA THR A 121 15.05 -3.03 5.95
C THR A 121 15.39 -3.70 4.62
N GLN A 122 15.37 -2.97 3.50
CA GLN A 122 15.78 -3.47 2.19
C GLN A 122 17.29 -3.66 2.05
N GLN A 123 18.12 -2.86 2.75
CA GLN A 123 19.57 -2.94 2.62
C GLN A 123 20.19 -4.06 3.45
N SER A 124 19.56 -4.49 4.53
CA SER A 124 20.05 -5.56 5.38
C SER A 124 20.02 -6.95 4.72
N GLY A 125 19.22 -7.14 3.68
CA GLY A 125 19.13 -8.39 2.90
C GLY A 125 20.20 -8.56 1.82
N LEU A 126 20.93 -7.51 1.44
CA LEU A 126 21.90 -7.52 0.34
C LEU A 126 23.37 -7.47 0.78
N ALA A 127 23.64 -7.41 2.08
CA ALA A 127 25.00 -7.31 2.59
C ALA A 127 25.62 -8.69 2.82
N LYS A 128 25.85 -9.50 1.77
CA LYS A 128 26.92 -10.53 1.71
C LYS A 128 27.25 -10.95 0.27
N VAL A 129 27.68 -10.00 -0.53
CA VAL A 129 28.54 -10.35 -1.67
C VAL A 129 29.84 -9.57 -1.50
N LYS A 130 30.85 -10.25 -1.00
CA LYS A 130 32.23 -9.78 -1.08
C LYS A 130 32.64 -9.70 -2.54
N THR A 131 32.64 -8.51 -3.09
CA THR A 131 33.26 -8.27 -4.39
C THR A 131 34.68 -7.75 -4.15
N THR A 132 35.62 -8.67 -4.17
CA THR A 132 37.04 -8.39 -4.41
C THR A 132 37.18 -8.29 -5.93
N SER A 133 37.32 -7.12 -6.48
CA SER A 133 37.94 -6.92 -7.80
C SER A 133 38.38 -5.47 -7.96
N LYS A 134 39.68 -5.27 -7.83
CA LYS A 134 40.37 -4.09 -8.36
C LYS A 134 40.27 -4.12 -9.87
N THR A 135 39.63 -3.13 -10.47
CA THR A 135 39.87 -2.81 -11.88
C THR A 135 39.90 -1.29 -12.04
N LYS A 136 41.08 -0.85 -12.42
CA LYS A 136 41.46 0.50 -12.76
C LYS A 136 40.84 0.82 -14.11
N ALA A 137 39.86 1.70 -14.20
CA ALA A 137 39.31 2.17 -15.47
C ALA A 137 39.71 3.62 -15.70
N THR A 138 40.46 3.80 -16.76
CA THR A 138 40.89 5.05 -17.37
C THR A 138 39.69 5.76 -17.99
N ILE A 139 39.50 7.04 -17.63
CA ILE A 139 38.43 7.86 -18.20
C ILE A 139 38.99 8.50 -19.49
N SER A 140 38.41 8.15 -20.61
CA SER A 140 38.58 8.91 -21.87
C SER A 140 37.33 9.78 -22.09
N VAL A 141 37.52 11.07 -22.11
CA VAL A 141 36.49 12.05 -22.45
C VAL A 141 36.47 12.17 -23.96
N ASP A 142 35.38 11.79 -24.60
CA ASP A 142 35.08 12.20 -25.99
C ASP A 142 33.80 13.02 -26.02
N THR A 143 34.01 14.24 -26.46
CA THR A 143 32.98 15.27 -26.64
C THR A 143 32.42 15.14 -28.05
N SER A 144 31.21 14.68 -28.20
CA SER A 144 30.44 14.92 -29.41
C SER A 144 28.96 15.06 -29.10
N SER A 145 28.47 16.24 -29.46
CA SER A 145 27.08 16.68 -29.36
C SER A 145 26.15 15.80 -30.14
N GLN A 146 25.14 15.23 -29.45
CA GLN A 146 23.90 14.86 -30.13
C GLN A 146 22.71 15.09 -29.21
N LYS A 147 21.86 15.96 -29.72
CA LYS A 147 20.59 16.40 -29.19
C LYS A 147 19.57 15.30 -29.47
N ASP A 148 19.36 14.42 -28.52
CA ASP A 148 18.25 13.49 -28.57
C ASP A 148 17.35 13.70 -27.37
N GLN A 149 16.11 14.03 -27.69
CA GLN A 149 14.99 14.05 -26.77
C GLN A 149 14.83 12.65 -26.19
N SER A 150 15.42 12.41 -25.02
CA SER A 150 15.16 11.22 -24.24
C SER A 150 13.73 11.33 -23.69
N THR A 151 12.78 10.77 -24.41
CA THR A 151 11.54 10.28 -23.83
C THR A 151 11.92 9.42 -22.64
N MET A 152 11.68 9.90 -21.43
CA MET A 152 11.70 9.08 -20.24
C MET A 152 10.70 7.93 -20.46
N GLN A 153 11.19 6.77 -20.89
CA GLN A 153 10.46 5.52 -20.80
C GLN A 153 10.26 5.25 -19.32
N ALA A 154 9.06 5.54 -18.83
CA ALA A 154 8.59 5.10 -17.53
C ALA A 154 8.58 3.56 -17.54
N SER A 155 9.65 2.99 -17.02
CA SER A 155 9.79 1.56 -16.78
C SER A 155 8.79 1.16 -15.70
N ASN A 156 7.93 0.19 -16.01
CA ASN A 156 7.02 -0.51 -15.11
C ASN A 156 5.92 0.33 -14.46
N GLY A 157 5.20 1.12 -15.22
CA GLY A 157 3.96 1.74 -14.78
C GLY A 157 2.93 0.65 -14.41
N VAL A 158 2.38 0.73 -13.22
CA VAL A 158 1.20 -0.05 -12.86
C VAL A 158 0.12 0.23 -13.90
N MET A 159 -0.27 -0.78 -14.68
CA MET A 159 -1.34 -0.62 -15.65
C MET A 159 -2.67 -0.53 -14.91
N ILE A 160 -3.22 0.67 -14.84
CA ILE A 160 -4.53 0.91 -14.25
C ILE A 160 -5.59 0.59 -15.31
N PRO A 161 -6.54 -0.31 -15.03
CA PRO A 161 -7.63 -0.59 -15.96
C PRO A 161 -8.49 0.65 -16.21
N LYS A 162 -8.87 0.90 -17.47
CA LYS A 162 -9.63 2.09 -17.85
C LYS A 162 -11.07 2.13 -17.33
N ASN A 163 -11.60 0.97 -16.99
CA ASN A 163 -12.97 0.81 -16.49
C ASN A 163 -13.09 0.89 -14.97
N ILE A 164 -11.99 1.17 -14.26
CA ILE A 164 -11.98 1.33 -12.80
C ILE A 164 -11.75 2.81 -12.49
N SER A 165 -12.49 3.32 -11.50
CA SER A 165 -12.28 4.65 -10.96
C SER A 165 -12.22 4.61 -9.43
N GLY A 166 -11.67 5.64 -8.81
CA GLY A 166 -11.62 5.71 -7.36
C GLY A 166 -10.83 6.88 -6.84
N SER A 167 -10.80 6.99 -5.52
CA SER A 167 -10.04 8.00 -4.79
C SER A 167 -9.17 7.35 -3.73
N VAL A 168 -8.01 7.95 -3.50
CA VAL A 168 -7.08 7.56 -2.43
C VAL A 168 -6.70 8.82 -1.67
N ILE A 169 -7.04 8.86 -0.39
CA ILE A 169 -6.65 9.91 0.53
C ILE A 169 -5.74 9.29 1.58
N VAL A 170 -4.57 9.86 1.75
CA VAL A 170 -3.60 9.45 2.77
C VAL A 170 -3.18 10.66 3.57
N SER A 171 -3.34 10.60 4.90
CA SER A 171 -2.86 11.61 5.85
C SER A 171 -1.83 11.01 6.79
N VAL A 172 -0.73 11.72 7.02
CA VAL A 172 0.32 11.30 7.98
C VAL A 172 0.70 12.51 8.82
N GLU A 173 0.48 12.43 10.14
CA GLU A 173 0.81 13.53 11.04
C GLU A 173 2.32 13.76 11.14
N ALA A 174 3.11 12.68 11.22
CA ALA A 174 4.57 12.76 11.30
C ALA A 174 5.22 11.68 10.40
N LEU A 175 5.83 12.10 9.32
CA LEU A 175 6.61 11.26 8.40
C LEU A 175 8.10 11.47 8.64
N VAL A 176 8.84 10.41 8.94
CA VAL A 176 10.31 10.47 9.03
C VAL A 176 10.92 10.01 7.71
N TYR A 177 11.68 10.90 7.07
CA TYR A 177 12.41 10.61 5.84
C TYR A 177 13.79 11.25 5.85
N ARG A 178 14.84 10.46 5.63
CA ARG A 178 16.26 10.86 5.71
C ARG A 178 16.63 11.52 7.03
N GLY A 179 16.07 10.99 8.14
CA GLY A 179 16.29 11.50 9.48
C GLY A 179 15.58 12.84 9.77
N GLN A 180 14.77 13.34 8.86
CA GLN A 180 13.99 14.57 9.04
C GLN A 180 12.53 14.25 9.25
N ALA A 181 11.88 15.00 10.14
CA ALA A 181 10.45 14.90 10.36
C ALA A 181 9.72 15.89 9.45
N ILE A 182 8.81 15.37 8.66
CA ILE A 182 7.87 16.10 7.81
C ILE A 182 6.51 15.93 8.47
N SER A 183 5.78 17.00 8.75
CA SER A 183 4.47 16.92 9.40
C SER A 183 3.33 17.24 8.44
N ASP A 184 2.14 16.85 8.86
CA ASP A 184 0.88 17.17 8.18
C ASP A 184 0.87 16.81 6.68
N VAL A 185 1.43 15.63 6.36
CA VAL A 185 1.44 15.15 4.98
C VAL A 185 0.04 14.71 4.59
N LEU A 186 -0.50 15.33 3.54
CA LEU A 186 -1.78 14.96 2.93
C LEU A 186 -1.57 14.69 1.44
N ILE A 187 -2.05 13.55 1.01
CA ILE A 187 -2.04 13.13 -0.39
C ILE A 187 -3.47 12.79 -0.77
N ASN A 188 -3.99 13.44 -1.80
CA ASN A 188 -5.28 13.10 -2.39
C ASN A 188 -5.08 12.80 -3.88
N SER A 189 -5.47 11.61 -4.28
CA SER A 189 -5.31 11.12 -5.65
C SER A 189 -6.62 10.56 -6.18
N GLU A 190 -6.91 10.85 -7.43
CA GLU A 190 -8.02 10.30 -8.18
C GLU A 190 -7.50 9.34 -9.24
N LEU A 191 -8.15 8.19 -9.36
CA LEU A 191 -7.88 7.21 -10.39
C LEU A 191 -9.09 7.09 -11.32
N GLY A 192 -8.83 7.10 -12.62
CA GLY A 192 -9.89 6.93 -13.59
C GLY A 192 -9.33 6.92 -15.03
N ASN A 193 -10.03 6.23 -15.93
CA ASN A 193 -9.63 6.12 -17.33
C ASN A 193 -8.18 5.62 -17.57
N GLY A 194 -7.68 4.81 -16.66
CA GLY A 194 -6.30 4.30 -16.72
C GLY A 194 -5.22 5.31 -16.28
N VAL A 195 -5.61 6.43 -15.66
CA VAL A 195 -4.71 7.49 -15.22
C VAL A 195 -4.89 7.72 -13.71
N ALA A 196 -3.78 7.88 -13.01
CA ALA A 196 -3.76 8.40 -11.64
C ALA A 196 -3.44 9.90 -11.70
N LYS A 197 -4.28 10.71 -11.08
CA LYS A 197 -4.10 12.16 -10.95
C LYS A 197 -3.92 12.52 -9.49
N LEU A 198 -2.82 13.19 -9.16
CA LEU A 198 -2.64 13.81 -7.86
C LEU A 198 -3.49 15.08 -7.83
N SER A 199 -4.52 15.08 -6.98
CA SER A 199 -5.47 16.20 -6.85
C SER A 199 -5.00 17.21 -5.81
N GLN A 200 -4.34 16.72 -4.76
CA GLN A 200 -3.78 17.56 -3.70
C GLN A 200 -2.56 16.88 -3.08
N PHE A 201 -1.57 17.69 -2.79
CA PHE A 201 -0.43 17.34 -1.94
C PHE A 201 -0.17 18.50 -1.01
N SER A 202 -0.03 18.24 0.29
CA SER A 202 0.46 19.24 1.25
C SER A 202 1.37 18.58 2.26
N ALA A 203 2.36 19.32 2.74
CA ALA A 203 3.27 18.88 3.79
C ALA A 203 3.95 20.07 4.46
N GLN A 204 4.22 19.97 5.76
CA GLN A 204 5.06 20.92 6.49
C GLN A 204 6.48 20.36 6.61
N LEU A 205 7.43 21.10 6.05
CA LEU A 205 8.85 20.72 6.07
C LEU A 205 9.53 21.22 7.37
N PRO A 206 10.67 20.62 7.75
CA PRO A 206 11.49 21.10 8.84
C PRO A 206 11.86 22.59 8.63
N GLY A 207 11.64 23.39 9.68
CA GLY A 207 11.84 24.85 9.62
C GLY A 207 10.58 25.66 9.30
N GLY A 208 9.41 25.03 9.23
CA GLY A 208 8.12 25.72 9.11
C GLY A 208 7.75 26.12 7.68
N SER A 209 8.44 25.58 6.68
CA SER A 209 8.08 25.77 5.27
C SER A 209 6.95 24.82 4.88
N GLU A 210 5.92 25.32 4.22
CA GLU A 210 4.80 24.53 3.70
C GLU A 210 4.94 24.32 2.19
N VAL A 211 4.58 23.12 1.75
CA VAL A 211 4.48 22.75 0.34
C VAL A 211 3.03 22.36 0.06
N THR A 212 2.45 22.95 -0.97
CA THR A 212 1.06 22.66 -1.42
C THR A 212 1.04 22.47 -2.94
#